data_369d6c81c886e605187d52d7d19cf4b5
#
_entry.id   369d6c81c886e605187d52d7d19cf4b5
#
_cell.length_a   1.000
_cell.length_b   1.000
_cell.length_c   1.000
_cell.angle_alpha   90.00
_cell.angle_beta   90.00
_cell.angle_gamma   90.00
#
_symmetry.space_group_name_H-M   'P 1'
#
loop_
_entity.id
_entity.type
_entity.pdbx_description
1 polymer ?
#
loop_
_entity_poly.entity_id
_entity_poly.type
_entity_poly.pdbx_seq_one_letter_code
_entity_poly.pdbx_strand_id
1 'polypeptide(L)'
;MSLILQELGIVVAMQQPNPNLVTGEFLKLSGIIPLDWQLARSPINNERASQLLFTNGVSIIAEPNRIMFGETIGERDINTLTVATIAQKYLDIFKLAQYSAIGINIRSYSPQTSPLAATQYINHQLLASGSWQNYGVDPVQAALKLVYTLAGRQLNLEIAAAGMQFAESEVTPVVLFSGN
;
A
#
# COMPACT_ATOMS: atom_id res chain seq x y z
N MET A 1 -9.14 -14.36 -14.78
CA MET A 1 -8.22 -13.89 -13.75
C MET A 1 -9.01 -13.08 -12.72
N SER A 2 -8.94 -13.43 -11.45
CA SER A 2 -9.56 -12.64 -10.36
C SER A 2 -8.50 -11.72 -9.76
N LEU A 3 -8.73 -10.41 -9.76
CA LEU A 3 -7.88 -9.43 -9.11
C LEU A 3 -8.48 -9.09 -7.74
N ILE A 4 -7.69 -9.25 -6.69
CA ILE A 4 -8.09 -9.00 -5.31
C ILE A 4 -7.35 -7.74 -4.83
N LEU A 5 -8.09 -6.73 -4.41
CA LEU A 5 -7.52 -5.54 -3.80
C LEU A 5 -7.09 -5.86 -2.37
N GLN A 6 -5.82 -5.59 -2.06
CA GLN A 6 -5.23 -5.89 -0.76
C GLN A 6 -5.21 -4.68 0.16
N GLU A 7 -4.75 -3.55 -0.35
CA GLU A 7 -4.45 -2.36 0.44
C GLU A 7 -4.63 -1.08 -0.38
N LEU A 8 -5.15 -0.06 0.26
CA LEU A 8 -5.13 1.32 -0.22
C LEU A 8 -4.32 2.17 0.76
N GLY A 9 -3.35 2.92 0.25
CA GLY A 9 -2.52 3.82 1.02
C GLY A 9 -2.55 5.24 0.46
N ILE A 10 -2.48 6.23 1.35
CA ILE A 10 -2.30 7.64 1.01
C ILE A 10 -1.04 8.11 1.69
N VAL A 11 -0.09 8.62 0.91
CA VAL A 11 1.17 9.17 1.39
C VAL A 11 1.16 10.66 1.16
N VAL A 12 1.36 11.42 2.23
CA VAL A 12 1.47 12.87 2.18
C VAL A 12 2.89 13.26 2.53
N ALA A 13 3.65 13.74 1.56
CA ALA A 13 4.96 14.31 1.77
C ALA A 13 4.82 15.75 2.28
N MET A 14 5.48 16.05 3.38
CA MET A 14 5.40 17.37 4.02
C MET A 14 6.72 17.72 4.71
N GLN A 15 6.97 19.01 4.90
CA GLN A 15 8.16 19.46 5.60
C GLN A 15 7.97 19.33 7.11
N GLN A 16 8.94 18.69 7.77
CA GLN A 16 9.06 18.59 9.22
C GLN A 16 7.77 18.15 9.96
N PRO A 17 7.09 17.08 9.56
CA PRO A 17 6.10 16.50 10.43
C PRO A 17 6.78 16.09 11.74
N ASN A 18 6.13 16.34 12.87
CA ASN A 18 6.64 15.85 14.15
C ASN A 18 5.99 14.48 14.45
N PRO A 19 6.71 13.35 14.29
CA PRO A 19 6.13 12.04 14.53
C PRO A 19 5.59 11.88 15.96
N ASN A 20 6.21 12.54 16.95
CA ASN A 20 5.79 12.45 18.35
C ASN A 20 4.37 13.00 18.61
N LEU A 21 3.86 13.87 17.73
CA LEU A 21 2.48 14.36 17.83
C LEU A 21 1.45 13.35 17.34
N VAL A 22 1.85 12.39 16.51
CA VAL A 22 0.94 11.41 15.93
C VAL A 22 0.77 10.23 16.91
N THR A 23 -0.03 10.47 17.94
CA THR A 23 -0.40 9.46 18.93
C THR A 23 -1.87 9.04 18.77
N GLY A 24 -2.22 7.85 19.25
CA GLY A 24 -3.62 7.39 19.21
C GLY A 24 -4.55 8.33 19.98
N GLU A 25 -4.10 8.91 21.10
CA GLU A 25 -4.87 9.87 21.88
C GLU A 25 -5.08 11.18 21.10
N PHE A 26 -4.03 11.75 20.51
CA PHE A 26 -4.15 12.95 19.68
C PHE A 26 -5.13 12.73 18.52
N LEU A 27 -5.01 11.62 17.78
CA LEU A 27 -5.88 11.33 16.64
C LEU A 27 -7.35 11.19 17.05
N LYS A 28 -7.64 10.64 18.23
CA LYS A 28 -8.98 10.53 18.79
C LYS A 28 -9.54 11.88 19.23
N LEU A 29 -8.80 12.61 20.05
CA LEU A 29 -9.25 13.89 20.61
C LEU A 29 -9.41 14.97 19.54
N SER A 30 -8.61 14.91 18.48
CA SER A 30 -8.75 15.81 17.32
C SER A 30 -9.85 15.40 16.34
N GLY A 31 -10.53 14.27 16.56
CA GLY A 31 -11.60 13.78 15.70
C GLY A 31 -11.14 13.23 14.35
N ILE A 32 -9.83 13.01 14.16
CA ILE A 32 -9.28 12.38 12.96
C ILE A 32 -9.78 10.95 12.84
N ILE A 33 -9.73 10.21 13.95
CA ILE A 33 -10.26 8.85 14.05
C ILE A 33 -11.36 8.77 15.12
N PRO A 34 -12.27 7.79 15.04
CA PRO A 34 -13.27 7.54 16.08
C PRO A 34 -12.66 7.22 17.45
N LEU A 35 -13.37 7.59 18.52
CA LEU A 35 -12.91 7.39 19.91
C LEU A 35 -12.82 5.90 20.30
N ASP A 36 -13.64 5.07 19.71
CA ASP A 36 -13.78 3.63 19.99
C ASP A 36 -12.70 2.76 19.30
N TRP A 37 -11.90 3.34 18.40
CA TRP A 37 -10.85 2.57 17.74
C TRP A 37 -9.80 2.05 18.71
N GLN A 38 -9.43 0.79 18.55
CA GLN A 38 -8.45 0.12 19.39
C GLN A 38 -7.18 -0.21 18.59
N LEU A 39 -6.03 -0.09 19.24
CA LEU A 39 -4.75 -0.49 18.67
C LEU A 39 -4.67 -2.02 18.63
N ALA A 40 -4.21 -2.57 17.50
CA ALA A 40 -3.96 -4.00 17.34
C ALA A 40 -2.69 -4.46 18.08
N ARG A 41 -1.76 -3.52 18.32
CA ARG A 41 -0.51 -3.75 19.06
C ARG A 41 -0.03 -2.45 19.70
N SER A 42 0.94 -2.55 20.60
CA SER A 42 1.60 -1.38 21.17
C SER A 42 2.18 -0.48 20.07
N PRO A 43 1.93 0.83 20.11
CA PRO A 43 2.43 1.76 19.11
C PRO A 43 3.96 1.88 19.22
N ILE A 44 4.60 2.14 18.11
CA ILE A 44 5.97 2.62 18.08
C ILE A 44 5.87 4.14 18.05
N ASN A 45 6.53 4.82 18.98
CA ASN A 45 6.58 6.27 19.00
C ASN A 45 7.96 6.74 19.48
N ASN A 46 8.70 7.39 18.58
CA ASN A 46 10.00 7.98 18.85
C ASN A 46 10.23 9.17 17.89
N GLU A 47 11.36 9.84 18.05
CA GLU A 47 11.70 11.03 17.23
C GLU A 47 11.79 10.77 15.71
N ARG A 48 11.99 9.51 15.30
CA ARG A 48 12.15 9.13 13.90
C ARG A 48 10.87 8.58 13.27
N ALA A 49 9.97 8.03 14.06
CA ALA A 49 8.73 7.48 13.55
C ALA A 49 7.66 7.33 14.63
N SER A 50 6.42 7.50 14.24
CA SER A 50 5.25 6.99 14.95
C SER A 50 4.53 5.98 14.07
N GLN A 51 4.21 4.80 14.61
CA GLN A 51 3.49 3.75 13.90
C GLN A 51 2.32 3.29 14.76
N LEU A 52 1.14 3.46 14.23
CA LEU A 52 -0.13 3.06 14.83
C LEU A 52 -0.81 2.05 13.91
N LEU A 53 -1.15 0.90 14.43
CA LEU A 53 -1.93 -0.12 13.73
C LEU A 53 -3.21 -0.38 14.53
N PHE A 54 -4.36 -0.23 13.88
CA PHE A 54 -5.67 -0.42 14.50
C PHE A 54 -6.26 -1.79 14.16
N THR A 55 -7.14 -2.28 15.02
CA THR A 55 -7.78 -3.60 14.88
C THR A 55 -8.67 -3.71 13.65
N ASN A 56 -9.14 -2.58 13.11
CA ASN A 56 -9.93 -2.51 11.88
C ASN A 56 -9.10 -2.51 10.58
N GLY A 57 -7.78 -2.73 10.68
CA GLY A 57 -6.87 -2.80 9.54
C GLY A 57 -6.35 -1.45 9.04
N VAL A 58 -6.69 -0.35 9.72
CA VAL A 58 -6.10 0.97 9.41
C VAL A 58 -4.73 1.09 10.07
N SER A 59 -3.79 1.67 9.35
CA SER A 59 -2.46 2.03 9.84
C SER A 59 -2.17 3.50 9.59
N ILE A 60 -1.51 4.15 10.55
CA ILE A 60 -1.03 5.54 10.41
C ILE A 60 0.43 5.55 10.81
N ILE A 61 1.29 5.98 9.88
CA ILE A 61 2.74 6.01 10.07
C ILE A 61 3.23 7.41 9.75
N ALA A 62 3.83 8.06 10.73
CA ALA A 62 4.48 9.37 10.56
C ALA A 62 6.00 9.20 10.60
N GLU A 63 6.69 9.83 9.65
CA GLU A 63 8.13 9.90 9.52
C GLU A 63 8.56 11.36 9.38
N PRO A 64 9.86 11.70 9.45
CA PRO A 64 10.32 13.11 9.46
C PRO A 64 9.99 13.92 8.20
N ASN A 65 9.56 13.30 7.10
CA ASN A 65 9.28 13.97 5.82
C ASN A 65 7.95 13.57 5.19
N ARG A 66 7.18 12.69 5.84
CA ARG A 66 5.89 12.21 5.32
C ARG A 66 5.02 11.61 6.41
N ILE A 67 3.73 11.58 6.12
CA ILE A 67 2.77 10.75 6.85
C ILE A 67 2.07 9.81 5.88
N MET A 68 1.83 8.60 6.32
CA MET A 68 1.19 7.54 5.53
C MET A 68 -0.05 7.05 6.25
N PHE A 69 -1.14 6.94 5.52
CA PHE A 69 -2.40 6.36 5.95
C PHE A 69 -2.65 5.13 5.10
N GLY A 70 -2.75 3.97 5.70
CA GLY A 70 -2.99 2.70 5.02
C GLY A 70 -4.26 2.04 5.54
N GLU A 71 -4.94 1.32 4.68
CA GLU A 71 -6.09 0.51 5.06
C GLU A 71 -6.09 -0.80 4.28
N THR A 72 -6.07 -1.91 5.02
CA THR A 72 -6.19 -3.26 4.45
C THR A 72 -7.63 -3.46 3.99
N ILE A 73 -7.81 -3.91 2.75
CA ILE A 73 -9.13 -4.09 2.14
C ILE A 73 -9.67 -5.49 2.41
N GLY A 74 -8.90 -6.54 2.03
CA GLY A 74 -9.35 -7.93 2.16
C GLY A 74 -10.64 -8.17 1.36
N GLU A 75 -11.66 -8.70 2.04
CA GLU A 75 -12.98 -8.97 1.47
C GLU A 75 -13.98 -7.82 1.62
N ARG A 76 -13.55 -6.66 2.16
CA ARG A 76 -14.44 -5.52 2.42
C ARG A 76 -14.81 -4.80 1.12
N ASP A 77 -15.99 -4.19 1.12
CA ASP A 77 -16.39 -3.28 0.05
C ASP A 77 -15.48 -2.04 0.05
N ILE A 78 -14.93 -1.70 -1.10
CA ILE A 78 -14.07 -0.52 -1.28
C ILE A 78 -14.78 0.79 -0.88
N ASN A 79 -16.10 0.83 -0.98
CA ASN A 79 -16.90 2.00 -0.59
C ASN A 79 -16.96 2.20 0.93
N THR A 80 -16.55 1.21 1.73
CA THR A 80 -16.52 1.30 3.21
C THR A 80 -15.17 1.76 3.75
N LEU A 81 -14.19 2.00 2.88
CA LEU A 81 -12.86 2.43 3.29
C LEU A 81 -12.89 3.84 3.87
N THR A 82 -12.14 4.01 4.94
CA THR A 82 -12.08 5.25 5.73
C THR A 82 -10.80 6.04 5.55
N VAL A 83 -9.78 5.44 4.94
CA VAL A 83 -8.43 6.00 4.82
C VAL A 83 -8.41 7.39 4.17
N ALA A 84 -9.21 7.62 3.14
CA ALA A 84 -9.30 8.91 2.46
C ALA A 84 -9.88 10.01 3.38
N THR A 85 -10.93 9.67 4.13
CA THR A 85 -11.55 10.58 5.10
C THR A 85 -10.60 10.92 6.25
N ILE A 86 -9.84 9.93 6.72
CA ILE A 86 -8.84 10.12 7.79
C ILE A 86 -7.72 11.04 7.30
N ALA A 87 -7.17 10.78 6.12
CA ALA A 87 -6.15 11.62 5.52
C ALA A 87 -6.63 13.06 5.35
N GLN A 88 -7.86 13.26 4.84
CA GLN A 88 -8.44 14.59 4.69
C GLN A 88 -8.60 15.30 6.04
N LYS A 89 -9.14 14.66 7.05
CA LYS A 89 -9.28 15.24 8.41
C LYS A 89 -7.93 15.66 8.99
N TYR A 90 -6.89 14.84 8.77
CA TYR A 90 -5.54 15.20 9.19
C TYR A 90 -5.06 16.46 8.48
N LEU A 91 -5.19 16.55 7.17
CA LEU A 91 -4.82 17.72 6.37
C LEU A 91 -5.61 18.98 6.81
N ASP A 92 -6.88 18.82 7.15
CA ASP A 92 -7.73 19.91 7.61
C ASP A 92 -7.29 20.48 8.95
N ILE A 93 -6.71 19.67 9.83
CA ILE A 93 -6.15 20.13 11.11
C ILE A 93 -4.80 20.83 10.89
N PHE A 94 -3.95 20.29 10.03
CA PHE A 94 -2.63 20.83 9.73
C PHE A 94 -2.60 21.71 8.48
N LYS A 95 -3.60 22.57 8.28
CA LYS A 95 -3.76 23.44 7.09
C LYS A 95 -2.54 24.31 6.77
N LEU A 96 -1.75 24.68 7.78
CA LEU A 96 -0.58 25.55 7.64
C LEU A 96 0.70 24.77 7.37
N ALA A 97 0.66 23.45 7.34
CA ALA A 97 1.84 22.64 7.02
C ALA A 97 2.22 22.80 5.55
N GLN A 98 3.51 22.71 5.27
CA GLN A 98 4.03 22.79 3.90
C GLN A 98 4.00 21.39 3.28
N TYR A 99 3.00 21.15 2.47
CA TYR A 99 2.83 19.90 1.71
C TYR A 99 3.58 20.01 0.37
N SER A 100 4.29 18.96 -0.01
CA SER A 100 5.05 18.90 -1.27
C SER A 100 4.46 17.94 -2.29
N ALA A 101 3.87 16.84 -1.84
CA ALA A 101 3.26 15.85 -2.73
C ALA A 101 2.22 14.98 -2.00
N ILE A 102 1.28 14.44 -2.76
CA ILE A 102 0.37 13.39 -2.32
C ILE A 102 0.49 12.24 -3.29
N GLY A 103 0.71 11.02 -2.79
CA GLY A 103 0.71 9.77 -3.54
C GLY A 103 -0.43 8.87 -3.06
N ILE A 104 -1.02 8.13 -4.00
CA ILE A 104 -1.99 7.09 -3.71
C ILE A 104 -1.38 5.76 -4.08
N ASN A 105 -1.23 4.87 -3.11
CA ASN A 105 -0.69 3.54 -3.29
C ASN A 105 -1.83 2.52 -3.30
N ILE A 106 -1.89 1.71 -4.34
CA ILE A 106 -2.85 0.61 -4.46
C ILE A 106 -2.06 -0.68 -4.60
N ARG A 107 -2.35 -1.66 -3.76
CA ARG A 107 -1.81 -3.00 -3.88
C ARG A 107 -2.93 -3.99 -4.14
N SER A 108 -2.73 -4.81 -5.16
CA SER A 108 -3.65 -5.88 -5.53
C SER A 108 -2.88 -7.11 -5.99
N TYR A 109 -3.51 -8.26 -5.95
CA TYR A 109 -2.89 -9.51 -6.38
C TYR A 109 -3.88 -10.43 -7.07
N SER A 110 -3.33 -11.35 -7.86
CA SER A 110 -4.06 -12.47 -8.44
C SER A 110 -3.44 -13.79 -7.97
N PRO A 111 -4.18 -14.64 -7.23
CA PRO A 111 -3.69 -15.94 -6.83
C PRO A 111 -3.34 -16.81 -8.03
N GLN A 112 -2.29 -17.59 -7.89
CA GLN A 112 -1.82 -18.54 -8.91
C GLN A 112 -1.69 -19.93 -8.29
N THR A 113 -1.75 -20.95 -9.15
CA THR A 113 -1.67 -22.35 -8.72
C THR A 113 -0.27 -22.79 -8.30
N SER A 114 0.77 -22.07 -8.77
CA SER A 114 2.17 -22.34 -8.43
C SER A 114 3.04 -21.11 -8.70
N PRO A 115 4.25 -21.04 -8.14
CA PRO A 115 5.24 -19.99 -8.48
C PRO A 115 5.54 -19.94 -9.97
N LEU A 116 5.62 -21.12 -10.62
CA LEU A 116 5.84 -21.22 -12.06
C LEU A 116 4.67 -20.62 -12.85
N ALA A 117 3.42 -20.85 -12.43
CA ALA A 117 2.24 -20.27 -13.08
C ALA A 117 2.25 -18.73 -12.98
N ALA A 118 2.69 -18.16 -11.86
CA ALA A 118 2.84 -16.70 -11.70
C ALA A 118 3.88 -16.15 -12.69
N THR A 119 5.03 -16.80 -12.82
CA THR A 119 6.08 -16.43 -13.78
C THR A 119 5.58 -16.57 -15.23
N GLN A 120 4.91 -17.67 -15.56
CA GLN A 120 4.35 -17.91 -16.90
C GLN A 120 3.28 -16.89 -17.27
N TYR A 121 2.46 -16.45 -16.31
CA TYR A 121 1.48 -15.40 -16.58
C TYR A 121 2.17 -14.12 -17.08
N ILE A 122 3.23 -13.67 -16.44
CA ILE A 122 3.96 -12.47 -16.87
C ILE A 122 4.62 -12.70 -18.24
N ASN A 123 5.32 -13.83 -18.39
CA ASN A 123 6.13 -14.10 -19.58
C ASN A 123 5.32 -14.36 -20.84
N HIS A 124 4.08 -14.85 -20.73
CA HIS A 124 3.29 -15.26 -21.90
C HIS A 124 1.99 -14.48 -22.09
N GLN A 125 1.49 -13.80 -21.03
CA GLN A 125 0.26 -13.02 -21.14
C GLN A 125 0.54 -11.51 -21.23
N LEU A 126 1.65 -11.04 -20.62
CA LEU A 126 1.96 -9.62 -20.56
C LEU A 126 3.12 -9.22 -21.45
N LEU A 127 4.00 -10.16 -21.81
CA LEU A 127 5.16 -9.91 -22.67
C LEU A 127 5.01 -10.63 -24.02
N ALA A 128 5.53 -9.99 -25.05
CA ALA A 128 5.66 -10.65 -26.34
C ALA A 128 6.73 -11.73 -26.28
N SER A 129 6.46 -12.89 -26.91
CA SER A 129 7.43 -13.97 -27.03
C SER A 129 8.65 -13.53 -27.84
N GLY A 130 9.83 -14.01 -27.43
CA GLY A 130 11.09 -13.68 -28.09
C GLY A 130 12.24 -14.56 -27.63
N SER A 131 13.41 -14.37 -28.27
CA SER A 131 14.62 -15.13 -27.96
C SER A 131 15.09 -14.96 -26.51
N TRP A 132 14.72 -13.87 -25.87
CA TRP A 132 15.04 -13.57 -24.47
C TRP A 132 14.51 -14.63 -23.49
N GLN A 133 13.44 -15.35 -23.85
CA GLN A 133 12.85 -16.41 -23.02
C GLN A 133 13.72 -17.67 -22.96
N ASN A 134 14.65 -17.84 -23.89
CA ASN A 134 15.44 -19.06 -24.07
C ASN A 134 16.87 -18.95 -23.49
N TYR A 135 17.17 -17.87 -22.77
CA TYR A 135 18.45 -17.73 -22.08
C TYR A 135 18.40 -18.36 -20.71
N GLY A 136 19.43 -19.13 -20.36
CA GLY A 136 19.55 -19.80 -19.07
C GLY A 136 18.97 -21.20 -19.04
N VAL A 137 19.03 -21.82 -17.88
CA VAL A 137 18.58 -23.21 -17.62
C VAL A 137 17.14 -23.21 -17.09
N ASP A 138 16.80 -22.22 -16.26
CA ASP A 138 15.49 -22.05 -15.65
C ASP A 138 14.62 -21.04 -16.41
N PRO A 139 13.29 -21.09 -16.25
CA PRO A 139 12.40 -20.07 -16.78
C PRO A 139 12.77 -18.67 -16.30
N VAL A 140 12.88 -17.74 -17.21
CA VAL A 140 13.22 -16.37 -16.89
C VAL A 140 12.14 -15.75 -15.97
N GLN A 141 12.59 -15.08 -14.91
CA GLN A 141 11.70 -14.33 -14.03
C GLN A 141 11.67 -12.87 -14.49
N ALA A 142 10.54 -12.45 -15.05
CA ALA A 142 10.33 -11.07 -15.47
C ALA A 142 9.50 -10.31 -14.45
N ALA A 143 9.81 -9.01 -14.32
CA ALA A 143 8.96 -8.02 -13.65
C ALA A 143 8.77 -6.83 -14.58
N LEU A 144 7.59 -6.21 -14.54
CA LEU A 144 7.25 -5.08 -15.38
C LEU A 144 7.14 -3.82 -14.54
N LYS A 145 7.66 -2.74 -15.06
CA LYS A 145 7.42 -1.39 -14.54
C LYS A 145 6.85 -0.54 -15.67
N LEU A 146 5.59 -0.18 -15.53
CA LEU A 146 4.84 0.61 -16.49
C LEU A 146 4.62 2.00 -15.91
N VAL A 147 4.80 3.02 -16.73
CA VAL A 147 4.58 4.41 -16.35
C VAL A 147 3.50 4.99 -17.25
N TYR A 148 2.38 5.35 -16.67
CA TYR A 148 1.27 5.98 -17.40
C TYR A 148 1.24 7.47 -17.09
N THR A 149 1.22 8.30 -18.11
CA THR A 149 0.95 9.72 -17.97
C THR A 149 -0.56 9.94 -18.11
N LEU A 150 -1.18 10.34 -17.02
CA LEU A 150 -2.60 10.69 -16.97
C LEU A 150 -2.73 12.21 -16.94
N ALA A 151 -3.94 12.73 -17.14
CA ALA A 151 -4.17 14.17 -17.12
C ALA A 151 -3.72 14.80 -15.77
N GLY A 152 -2.56 15.45 -15.76
CA GLY A 152 -1.96 16.08 -14.56
C GLY A 152 -1.44 15.14 -13.48
N ARG A 153 -1.30 13.83 -13.77
CA ARG A 153 -0.87 12.79 -12.82
C ARG A 153 0.01 11.75 -13.50
N GLN A 154 0.73 10.99 -12.71
CA GLN A 154 1.50 9.84 -13.16
C GLN A 154 1.08 8.60 -12.38
N LEU A 155 0.92 7.48 -13.06
CA LEU A 155 0.73 6.17 -12.43
C LEU A 155 1.95 5.31 -12.76
N ASN A 156 2.67 4.91 -11.73
CA ASN A 156 3.70 3.89 -11.81
C ASN A 156 3.07 2.56 -11.41
N LEU A 157 3.02 1.59 -12.30
CA LEU A 157 2.50 0.25 -12.05
C LEU A 157 3.62 -0.75 -12.13
N GLU A 158 3.86 -1.47 -11.05
CA GLU A 158 4.79 -2.59 -11.00
C GLU A 158 4.01 -3.91 -10.96
N ILE A 159 4.43 -4.89 -11.77
CA ILE A 159 3.82 -6.22 -11.85
C ILE A 159 4.93 -7.26 -11.69
N ALA A 160 4.82 -8.12 -10.67
CA ALA A 160 5.82 -9.12 -10.37
C ALA A 160 5.20 -10.42 -9.85
N ALA A 161 5.86 -11.55 -10.10
CA ALA A 161 5.55 -12.81 -9.41
C ALA A 161 6.06 -12.72 -7.97
N ALA A 162 5.23 -13.13 -7.01
CA ALA A 162 5.55 -13.07 -5.59
C ALA A 162 4.92 -14.25 -4.83
N GLY A 163 5.39 -14.47 -3.60
CA GLY A 163 4.72 -15.29 -2.61
C GLY A 163 4.09 -14.39 -1.55
N MET A 164 2.83 -14.61 -1.24
CA MET A 164 2.15 -13.91 -0.17
C MET A 164 1.77 -14.88 0.95
N GLN A 165 2.05 -14.49 2.18
CA GLN A 165 1.66 -15.22 3.37
C GLN A 165 0.57 -14.45 4.11
N PHE A 166 -0.56 -15.12 4.35
CA PHE A 166 -1.68 -14.58 5.09
C PHE A 166 -1.72 -15.23 6.48
N ALA A 167 -1.45 -14.44 7.52
CA ALA A 167 -1.31 -14.93 8.90
C ALA A 167 -0.34 -16.13 9.00
N GLU A 168 -0.75 -17.25 9.58
CA GLU A 168 0.05 -18.46 9.74
C GLU A 168 -0.16 -19.49 8.59
N SER A 169 -0.80 -19.07 7.49
CA SER A 169 -1.04 -19.95 6.34
C SER A 169 0.23 -20.19 5.51
N GLU A 170 0.16 -21.18 4.63
CA GLU A 170 1.19 -21.41 3.61
C GLU A 170 1.34 -20.22 2.67
N VAL A 171 2.53 -20.09 2.08
CA VAL A 171 2.80 -19.03 1.09
C VAL A 171 1.99 -19.31 -0.18
N THR A 172 1.11 -18.41 -0.53
CA THR A 172 0.31 -18.45 -1.75
C THR A 172 1.07 -17.76 -2.88
N PRO A 173 1.34 -18.46 -4.01
CA PRO A 173 1.90 -17.84 -5.20
C PRO A 173 0.91 -16.84 -5.80
N VAL A 174 1.39 -15.65 -6.17
CA VAL A 174 0.55 -14.59 -6.73
C VAL A 174 1.26 -13.83 -7.84
N VAL A 175 0.49 -13.19 -8.70
CA VAL A 175 0.97 -12.03 -9.47
C VAL A 175 0.55 -10.79 -8.69
N LEU A 176 1.53 -10.00 -8.24
CA LEU A 176 1.36 -8.79 -7.46
C LEU A 176 1.34 -7.58 -8.39
N PHE A 177 0.41 -6.66 -8.15
CA PHE A 177 0.27 -5.38 -8.83
C PHE A 177 0.41 -4.28 -7.78
N SER A 178 1.40 -3.41 -7.93
CA SER A 178 1.65 -2.28 -7.05
C SER A 178 1.58 -0.99 -7.84
N GLY A 179 0.55 -0.18 -7.58
CA GLY A 179 0.33 1.12 -8.22
C GLY A 179 0.67 2.28 -7.28
N ASN A 180 1.32 3.31 -7.83
CA ASN A 180 1.61 4.57 -7.12
C ASN A 180 1.40 5.76 -8.05
#